data_aba6301dd3828eb40260562ae874652d
#
_entry.id   aba6301dd3828eb40260562ae874652d
#
_cell.length_a   1.000
_cell.length_b   1.000
_cell.length_c   1.000
_cell.angle_alpha   90.00
_cell.angle_beta   90.00
_cell.angle_gamma   90.00
#
_symmetry.space_group_name_H-M   'P 1'
#
loop_
_entity.id
_entity.type
_entity.pdbx_description
1 polymer ?
#
loop_
_entity_poly.entity_id
_entity_poly.type
_entity_poly.pdbx_seq_one_letter_code
_entity_poly.pdbx_strand_id
1 'polypeptide(L)'
;MTMKNEEPVFFESGGLNIEGLYAPGDGARGAVVTHPHSLMGGSMENNVVDALVAAYHDHGYATLRFNFRGVGRSEGRFDDGAGEQDDVKGAVAFLREKGPDVITLAGYSFGAWVNSKALAGYDGLSDVVMVSPPIDFVPFDFSPLAGRCGLIICGDRDQFCPLSSLEKIVGELGCRLAVVRGADHFYFGYEEAIREHLGDYLS
;
A
#
# COMPACT_ATOMS: atom_id res chain seq x y z
N MET A 1 -16.16 1.48 1.12
CA MET A 1 -17.05 2.44 1.83
C MET A 1 -16.22 3.67 2.15
N THR A 2 -16.53 4.83 1.60
CA THR A 2 -15.73 6.06 1.83
C THR A 2 -15.82 6.44 3.30
N MET A 3 -14.68 6.68 3.95
CA MET A 3 -14.66 7.14 5.35
C MET A 3 -15.23 8.55 5.45
N LYS A 4 -15.82 8.90 6.60
CA LYS A 4 -16.57 10.17 6.78
C LYS A 4 -15.78 11.46 6.52
N ASN A 5 -14.45 11.39 6.39
CA ASN A 5 -13.57 12.57 6.25
C ASN A 5 -12.69 12.53 5.00
N GLU A 6 -12.90 11.60 4.08
CA GLU A 6 -12.13 11.57 2.82
C GLU A 6 -12.71 12.56 1.81
N GLU A 7 -11.84 13.34 1.19
CA GLU A 7 -12.18 14.25 0.09
C GLU A 7 -11.58 13.77 -1.23
N PRO A 8 -12.33 13.85 -2.34
CA PRO A 8 -11.79 13.56 -3.66
C PRO A 8 -10.72 14.58 -4.06
N VAL A 9 -9.60 14.07 -4.55
CA VAL A 9 -8.47 14.89 -5.01
C VAL A 9 -7.96 14.40 -6.35
N PHE A 10 -7.20 15.26 -7.02
CA PHE A 10 -6.35 14.89 -8.15
C PHE A 10 -4.94 15.38 -7.87
N PHE A 11 -3.94 14.59 -8.27
CA PHE A 11 -2.54 14.98 -8.22
C PHE A 11 -1.83 14.63 -9.53
N GLU A 12 -0.70 15.29 -9.75
CA GLU A 12 0.11 15.14 -10.96
C GLU A 12 1.06 13.95 -10.83
N SER A 13 1.17 13.16 -11.90
CA SER A 13 2.12 12.06 -12.06
C SER A 13 2.63 11.98 -13.50
N GLY A 14 3.84 12.46 -13.77
CA GLY A 14 4.44 12.35 -15.10
C GLY A 14 3.60 12.96 -16.24
N GLY A 15 2.90 14.06 -15.98
CA GLY A 15 2.00 14.74 -16.91
C GLY A 15 0.59 14.17 -16.94
N LEU A 16 0.24 13.23 -16.06
CA LEU A 16 -1.10 12.64 -15.92
C LEU A 16 -1.80 13.16 -14.65
N ASN A 17 -3.12 13.31 -14.69
CA ASN A 17 -3.96 13.56 -13.53
C ASN A 17 -4.40 12.22 -12.93
N ILE A 18 -4.01 11.98 -11.69
CA ILE A 18 -4.34 10.76 -10.94
C ILE A 18 -5.37 11.07 -9.87
N GLU A 19 -6.50 10.35 -9.87
CA GLU A 19 -7.54 10.54 -8.87
C GLU A 19 -7.21 9.81 -7.57
N GLY A 20 -7.58 10.43 -6.44
CA GLY A 20 -7.44 9.82 -5.12
C GLY A 20 -8.47 10.30 -4.13
N LEU A 21 -8.41 9.71 -2.95
CA LEU A 21 -9.15 10.12 -1.75
C LEU A 21 -8.15 10.46 -0.66
N TYR A 22 -8.22 11.69 -0.19
CA TYR A 22 -7.35 12.22 0.86
C TYR A 22 -8.14 12.43 2.16
N ALA A 23 -7.58 12.01 3.29
CA ALA A 23 -8.06 12.39 4.60
C ALA A 23 -6.93 13.03 5.42
N PRO A 24 -7.17 14.20 6.06
CA PRO A 24 -6.18 14.82 6.93
C PRO A 24 -5.94 13.97 8.18
N GLY A 25 -4.73 14.02 8.71
CA GLY A 25 -4.36 13.46 10.02
C GLY A 25 -4.21 14.53 11.08
N ASP A 26 -3.76 14.11 12.26
CA ASP A 26 -3.56 15.00 13.43
C ASP A 26 -2.09 15.39 13.65
N GLY A 27 -1.16 14.95 12.78
CA GLY A 27 0.26 15.18 12.96
C GLY A 27 1.10 15.14 11.68
N ALA A 28 2.41 14.91 11.86
CA ALA A 28 3.39 14.91 10.79
C ALA A 28 3.47 13.56 10.02
N ARG A 29 2.64 12.57 10.37
CA ARG A 29 2.67 11.23 9.77
C ARG A 29 1.62 11.09 8.68
N GLY A 30 2.01 10.46 7.57
CA GLY A 30 1.11 10.17 6.47
C GLY A 30 1.31 8.75 5.91
N ALA A 31 0.25 8.20 5.30
CA ALA A 31 0.29 6.92 4.62
C ALA A 31 -0.27 7.03 3.20
N VAL A 32 0.50 6.59 2.22
CA VAL A 32 0.06 6.37 0.85
C VAL A 32 -0.32 4.91 0.70
N VAL A 33 -1.56 4.63 0.30
CA VAL A 33 -2.10 3.27 0.20
C VAL A 33 -2.38 2.91 -1.26
N THR A 34 -1.78 1.81 -1.72
CA THR A 34 -1.83 1.35 -3.11
C THR A 34 -2.64 0.06 -3.27
N HIS A 35 -3.45 0.02 -4.32
CA HIS A 35 -4.41 -1.04 -4.58
C HIS A 35 -3.84 -2.24 -5.37
N PRO A 36 -4.55 -3.40 -5.42
CA PRO A 36 -4.11 -4.58 -6.15
C PRO A 36 -4.20 -4.37 -7.67
N HIS A 37 -3.95 -5.42 -8.45
CA HIS A 37 -3.73 -5.38 -9.88
C HIS A 37 -4.88 -4.72 -10.67
N SER A 38 -4.57 -3.64 -11.39
CA SER A 38 -5.53 -2.81 -12.14
C SER A 38 -6.39 -3.61 -13.12
N LEU A 39 -5.78 -4.51 -13.90
CA LEU A 39 -6.49 -5.32 -14.90
C LEU A 39 -7.29 -6.48 -14.31
N MET A 40 -7.15 -6.73 -13.00
CA MET A 40 -7.95 -7.72 -12.26
C MET A 40 -9.04 -7.09 -11.39
N GLY A 41 -9.46 -5.87 -11.71
CA GLY A 41 -10.50 -5.14 -10.98
C GLY A 41 -10.00 -4.42 -9.72
N GLY A 42 -8.69 -4.28 -9.55
CA GLY A 42 -8.10 -3.50 -8.47
C GLY A 42 -8.42 -2.01 -8.61
N SER A 43 -8.78 -1.39 -7.49
CA SER A 43 -9.02 0.06 -7.39
C SER A 43 -8.81 0.51 -5.94
N MET A 44 -8.78 1.81 -5.71
CA MET A 44 -8.71 2.40 -4.38
C MET A 44 -9.90 2.04 -3.47
N GLU A 45 -11.00 1.53 -4.03
CA GLU A 45 -12.21 1.09 -3.31
C GLU A 45 -12.14 -0.40 -2.88
N ASN A 46 -10.96 -1.03 -2.98
CA ASN A 46 -10.79 -2.42 -2.59
C ASN A 46 -10.90 -2.59 -1.06
N ASN A 47 -11.48 -3.70 -0.59
CA ASN A 47 -11.71 -4.00 0.83
C ASN A 47 -10.42 -3.97 1.69
N VAL A 48 -9.30 -4.47 1.16
CA VAL A 48 -8.00 -4.43 1.87
C VAL A 48 -7.46 -3.00 1.95
N VAL A 49 -7.62 -2.23 0.88
CA VAL A 49 -7.26 -0.79 0.87
C VAL A 49 -8.09 -0.03 1.91
N ASP A 50 -9.40 -0.28 1.97
CA ASP A 50 -10.30 0.31 2.98
C ASP A 50 -9.80 -0.02 4.41
N ALA A 51 -9.43 -1.28 4.67
CA ALA A 51 -8.95 -1.73 5.98
C ALA A 51 -7.63 -1.03 6.37
N LEU A 52 -6.69 -0.91 5.44
CA LEU A 52 -5.42 -0.21 5.67
C LEU A 52 -5.64 1.28 5.98
N VAL A 53 -6.43 1.96 5.14
CA VAL A 53 -6.74 3.39 5.33
C VAL A 53 -7.40 3.63 6.69
N ALA A 54 -8.38 2.78 7.07
CA ALA A 54 -9.06 2.88 8.36
C ALA A 54 -8.06 2.74 9.53
N ALA A 55 -7.17 1.74 9.50
CA ALA A 55 -6.19 1.53 10.56
C ALA A 55 -5.23 2.72 10.69
N TYR A 56 -4.70 3.25 9.59
CA TYR A 56 -3.84 4.44 9.62
C TYR A 56 -4.56 5.66 10.17
N HIS A 57 -5.79 5.90 9.72
CA HIS A 57 -6.59 7.04 10.17
C HIS A 57 -6.91 6.96 11.66
N ASP A 58 -7.25 5.77 12.19
CA ASP A 58 -7.50 5.53 13.62
C ASP A 58 -6.25 5.83 14.48
N HIS A 59 -5.04 5.82 13.87
CA HIS A 59 -3.77 6.15 14.53
C HIS A 59 -3.27 7.56 14.18
N GLY A 60 -4.14 8.44 13.67
CA GLY A 60 -3.85 9.85 13.46
C GLY A 60 -3.03 10.18 12.21
N TYR A 61 -2.84 9.22 11.30
CA TYR A 61 -2.15 9.49 10.04
C TYR A 61 -3.05 10.25 9.06
N ALA A 62 -2.49 11.19 8.33
CA ALA A 62 -3.07 11.63 7.07
C ALA A 62 -2.99 10.48 6.06
N THR A 63 -4.05 10.24 5.29
CA THR A 63 -4.09 9.12 4.35
C THR A 63 -4.36 9.60 2.93
N LEU A 64 -3.70 8.96 1.96
CA LEU A 64 -3.99 9.10 0.55
C LEU A 64 -4.08 7.71 -0.07
N ARG A 65 -5.26 7.32 -0.53
CA ARG A 65 -5.45 6.20 -1.43
C ARG A 65 -5.78 6.71 -2.82
N PHE A 66 -5.33 6.04 -3.85
CA PHE A 66 -5.53 6.53 -5.22
C PHE A 66 -5.71 5.38 -6.20
N ASN A 67 -6.28 5.68 -7.35
CA ASN A 67 -6.34 4.78 -8.48
C ASN A 67 -5.09 4.92 -9.34
N PHE A 68 -4.35 3.84 -9.55
CA PHE A 68 -3.26 3.83 -10.53
C PHE A 68 -3.74 4.29 -11.91
N ARG A 69 -2.81 4.74 -12.74
CA ARG A 69 -3.05 5.13 -14.13
C ARG A 69 -3.94 4.13 -14.87
N GLY A 70 -4.94 4.65 -15.60
CA GLY A 70 -5.89 3.84 -16.36
C GLY A 70 -7.00 3.18 -15.54
N VAL A 71 -7.09 3.45 -14.21
CA VAL A 71 -8.18 2.97 -13.34
C VAL A 71 -9.09 4.14 -12.97
N GLY A 72 -10.39 3.94 -12.98
CA GLY A 72 -11.38 4.94 -12.59
C GLY A 72 -11.28 6.21 -13.43
N ARG A 73 -11.00 7.35 -12.78
CA ARG A 73 -10.81 8.66 -13.43
C ARG A 73 -9.35 9.05 -13.60
N SER A 74 -8.41 8.18 -13.19
CA SER A 74 -6.99 8.40 -13.42
C SER A 74 -6.66 8.30 -14.90
N GLU A 75 -5.93 9.29 -15.40
CA GLU A 75 -5.50 9.31 -16.79
C GLU A 75 -4.46 8.23 -17.11
N GLY A 76 -4.11 8.09 -18.37
CA GLY A 76 -3.12 7.13 -18.84
C GLY A 76 -3.68 5.73 -19.03
N ARG A 77 -2.81 4.74 -18.86
CA ARG A 77 -3.12 3.32 -18.99
C ARG A 77 -2.15 2.50 -18.15
N PHE A 78 -2.56 1.28 -17.81
CA PHE A 78 -1.68 0.30 -17.14
C PHE A 78 -0.35 0.12 -17.89
N ASP A 79 0.77 0.14 -17.16
CA ASP A 79 2.13 0.14 -17.71
C ASP A 79 3.05 -0.89 -17.00
N ASP A 80 2.50 -2.05 -16.68
CA ASP A 80 3.21 -3.19 -16.10
C ASP A 80 4.08 -2.84 -14.87
N GLY A 81 3.65 -1.88 -14.06
CA GLY A 81 4.34 -1.41 -12.86
C GLY A 81 5.47 -0.42 -13.13
N ALA A 82 5.76 -0.06 -14.38
CA ALA A 82 6.78 0.93 -14.68
C ALA A 82 6.26 2.35 -14.43
N GLY A 83 5.18 2.74 -15.09
CA GLY A 83 4.54 4.02 -14.89
C GLY A 83 3.87 4.15 -13.53
N GLU A 84 3.33 3.06 -12.98
CA GLU A 84 2.69 3.06 -11.65
C GLU A 84 3.68 3.48 -10.53
N GLN A 85 4.99 3.30 -10.72
CA GLN A 85 6.01 3.84 -9.79
C GLN A 85 6.01 5.36 -9.76
N ASP A 86 5.77 6.02 -10.90
CA ASP A 86 5.67 7.48 -10.93
C ASP A 86 4.39 7.95 -10.26
N ASP A 87 3.29 7.17 -10.34
CA ASP A 87 2.05 7.47 -9.61
C ASP A 87 2.29 7.42 -8.09
N VAL A 88 3.04 6.43 -7.60
CA VAL A 88 3.44 6.37 -6.18
C VAL A 88 4.27 7.59 -5.78
N LYS A 89 5.25 8.01 -6.60
CA LYS A 89 6.07 9.19 -6.33
C LYS A 89 5.22 10.47 -6.32
N GLY A 90 4.30 10.62 -7.28
CA GLY A 90 3.34 11.73 -7.32
C GLY A 90 2.45 11.77 -6.07
N ALA A 91 1.94 10.62 -5.65
CA ALA A 91 1.13 10.50 -4.44
C ALA A 91 1.91 10.90 -3.16
N VAL A 92 3.18 10.49 -3.05
CA VAL A 92 4.06 10.89 -1.94
C VAL A 92 4.32 12.40 -1.95
N ALA A 93 4.60 12.97 -3.13
CA ALA A 93 4.81 14.41 -3.27
C ALA A 93 3.56 15.21 -2.86
N PHE A 94 2.38 14.80 -3.36
CA PHE A 94 1.11 15.40 -2.99
C PHE A 94 0.84 15.34 -1.48
N LEU A 95 1.07 14.17 -0.86
CA LEU A 95 0.82 14.03 0.58
C LEU A 95 1.78 14.89 1.42
N ARG A 96 3.03 15.05 1.00
CA ARG A 96 3.99 15.99 1.64
C ARG A 96 3.55 17.44 1.57
N GLU A 97 3.00 17.88 0.44
CA GLU A 97 2.44 19.23 0.28
C GLU A 97 1.27 19.49 1.25
N LYS A 98 0.58 18.44 1.70
CA LYS A 98 -0.50 18.51 2.69
C LYS A 98 -0.02 18.57 4.14
N GLY A 99 1.30 18.44 4.38
CA GLY A 99 1.92 18.62 5.69
C GLY A 99 2.71 17.47 6.29
N PRO A 100 2.41 16.19 6.01
CA PRO A 100 3.20 15.10 6.55
C PRO A 100 4.66 15.08 6.05
N ASP A 101 5.60 15.01 6.99
CA ASP A 101 7.04 14.85 6.70
C ASP A 101 7.48 13.39 6.70
N VAL A 102 6.79 12.58 7.52
CA VAL A 102 7.07 11.14 7.71
C VAL A 102 6.01 10.33 6.96
N ILE A 103 6.38 9.72 5.84
CA ILE A 103 5.44 9.00 4.99
C ILE A 103 5.76 7.51 4.96
N THR A 104 4.73 6.70 5.19
CA THR A 104 4.72 5.25 5.03
C THR A 104 4.07 4.89 3.69
N LEU A 105 4.63 3.91 2.97
CA LEU A 105 3.96 3.26 1.85
C LEU A 105 3.28 1.97 2.33
N ALA A 106 1.98 1.88 2.15
CA ALA A 106 1.25 0.64 2.38
C ALA A 106 0.70 0.10 1.05
N GLY A 107 0.88 -1.17 0.77
CA GLY A 107 0.42 -1.72 -0.51
C GLY A 107 -0.14 -3.12 -0.37
N TYR A 108 -1.18 -3.40 -1.16
CA TYR A 108 -1.75 -4.71 -1.28
C TYR A 108 -1.44 -5.35 -2.64
N SER A 109 -0.93 -6.58 -2.60
CA SER A 109 -0.68 -7.40 -3.80
C SER A 109 0.21 -6.64 -4.81
N PHE A 110 -0.27 -6.37 -6.01
CA PHE A 110 0.42 -5.57 -7.03
C PHE A 110 0.91 -4.22 -6.49
N GLY A 111 0.10 -3.53 -5.67
CA GLY A 111 0.49 -2.28 -5.03
C GLY A 111 1.71 -2.43 -4.13
N ALA A 112 1.84 -3.54 -3.39
CA ALA A 112 3.03 -3.84 -2.60
C ALA A 112 4.28 -4.01 -3.48
N TRP A 113 4.13 -4.67 -4.63
CA TRP A 113 5.21 -4.84 -5.60
C TRP A 113 5.63 -3.51 -6.25
N VAL A 114 4.67 -2.67 -6.66
CA VAL A 114 4.97 -1.33 -7.21
C VAL A 114 5.68 -0.47 -6.17
N ASN A 115 5.20 -0.47 -4.92
CA ASN A 115 5.82 0.27 -3.82
C ASN A 115 7.28 -0.14 -3.61
N SER A 116 7.60 -1.45 -3.65
CA SER A 116 8.97 -1.95 -3.49
C SER A 116 9.91 -1.43 -4.60
N LYS A 117 9.41 -1.29 -5.82
CA LYS A 117 10.16 -0.74 -6.95
C LYS A 117 10.32 0.78 -6.86
N ALA A 118 9.27 1.49 -6.46
CA ALA A 118 9.28 2.94 -6.32
C ALA A 118 10.27 3.43 -5.24
N LEU A 119 10.57 2.57 -4.26
CA LEU A 119 11.56 2.86 -3.21
C LEU A 119 13.00 2.99 -3.73
N ALA A 120 13.33 2.36 -4.84
CA ALA A 120 14.66 2.47 -5.42
C ALA A 120 14.91 3.92 -5.88
N GLY A 121 15.71 4.66 -5.11
CA GLY A 121 16.05 6.06 -5.39
C GLY A 121 15.13 7.10 -4.77
N TYR A 122 14.27 6.74 -3.79
CA TYR A 122 13.43 7.69 -3.07
C TYR A 122 13.86 7.82 -1.60
N ASP A 123 14.50 8.95 -1.27
CA ASP A 123 14.90 9.27 0.10
C ASP A 123 13.71 9.88 0.87
N GLY A 124 13.63 9.57 2.19
CA GLY A 124 12.64 10.19 3.09
C GLY A 124 11.30 9.47 3.20
N LEU A 125 11.23 8.20 2.81
CA LEU A 125 10.16 7.29 3.24
C LEU A 125 10.58 6.61 4.55
N SER A 126 9.68 6.57 5.52
CA SER A 126 10.00 6.05 6.85
C SER A 126 9.88 4.54 6.95
N ASP A 127 8.88 3.97 6.25
CA ASP A 127 8.48 2.59 6.44
C ASP A 127 7.68 2.07 5.26
N VAL A 128 7.66 0.74 5.09
CA VAL A 128 6.82 0.03 4.11
C VAL A 128 6.03 -1.07 4.80
N VAL A 129 4.74 -1.05 4.57
CA VAL A 129 3.82 -2.11 4.98
C VAL A 129 3.30 -2.82 3.74
N MET A 130 3.35 -4.14 3.73
CA MET A 130 2.86 -4.95 2.62
C MET A 130 1.76 -5.91 3.08
N VAL A 131 0.70 -6.00 2.32
CA VAL A 131 -0.33 -7.04 2.47
C VAL A 131 -0.24 -7.97 1.26
N SER A 132 0.00 -9.24 1.51
CA SER A 132 0.08 -10.30 0.48
C SER A 132 0.92 -9.89 -0.75
N PRO A 133 2.21 -9.55 -0.59
CA PRO A 133 3.06 -9.27 -1.75
C PRO A 133 3.10 -10.51 -2.66
N PRO A 134 2.88 -10.36 -4.00
CA PRO A 134 2.66 -11.51 -4.89
C PRO A 134 3.97 -12.17 -5.32
N ILE A 135 4.72 -12.70 -4.35
CA ILE A 135 6.11 -13.16 -4.48
C ILE A 135 6.30 -14.36 -5.40
N ASP A 136 5.29 -15.21 -5.52
CA ASP A 136 5.32 -16.36 -6.43
C ASP A 136 4.69 -16.06 -7.80
N PHE A 137 4.16 -14.84 -7.99
CA PHE A 137 3.45 -14.45 -9.20
C PHE A 137 4.25 -13.49 -10.10
N VAL A 138 5.07 -12.62 -9.48
CA VAL A 138 5.94 -11.67 -10.19
C VAL A 138 7.38 -11.75 -9.67
N PRO A 139 8.38 -11.42 -10.50
CA PRO A 139 9.74 -11.25 -10.00
C PRO A 139 9.80 -10.16 -8.95
N PHE A 140 10.03 -10.53 -7.69
CA PHE A 140 10.05 -9.61 -6.56
C PHE A 140 11.49 -9.41 -6.06
N ASP A 141 11.99 -8.17 -6.15
CA ASP A 141 13.28 -7.79 -5.58
C ASP A 141 13.05 -7.18 -4.19
N PHE A 142 13.56 -7.84 -3.16
CA PHE A 142 13.45 -7.40 -1.78
C PHE A 142 14.60 -6.49 -1.33
N SER A 143 15.65 -6.34 -2.13
CA SER A 143 16.84 -5.56 -1.74
C SER A 143 16.54 -4.09 -1.41
N PRO A 144 15.61 -3.38 -2.09
CA PRO A 144 15.25 -2.01 -1.71
C PRO A 144 14.50 -1.91 -0.37
N LEU A 145 13.96 -3.02 0.13
CA LEU A 145 13.16 -3.09 1.36
C LEU A 145 13.99 -3.32 2.62
N ALA A 146 15.27 -3.70 2.48
CA ALA A 146 16.15 -3.98 3.61
C ALA A 146 16.25 -2.76 4.55
N GLY A 147 15.86 -2.95 5.83
CA GLY A 147 15.81 -1.90 6.84
C GLY A 147 14.70 -0.85 6.64
N ARG A 148 13.78 -1.07 5.69
CA ARG A 148 12.64 -0.18 5.39
C ARG A 148 11.29 -0.91 5.48
N CYS A 149 11.25 -2.22 5.37
CA CYS A 149 10.02 -2.99 5.55
C CYS A 149 9.78 -3.22 7.05
N GLY A 150 8.70 -2.67 7.58
CA GLY A 150 8.35 -2.83 8.98
C GLY A 150 7.38 -3.99 9.22
N LEU A 151 6.39 -4.15 8.34
CA LEU A 151 5.35 -5.17 8.51
C LEU A 151 4.96 -5.81 7.18
N ILE A 152 4.83 -7.14 7.20
CA ILE A 152 4.13 -7.91 6.17
C ILE A 152 2.94 -8.62 6.79
N ILE A 153 1.75 -8.45 6.22
CA ILE A 153 0.52 -9.17 6.59
C ILE A 153 0.22 -10.18 5.48
N CYS A 154 -0.01 -11.44 5.83
CA CYS A 154 -0.30 -12.49 4.85
C CYS A 154 -1.35 -13.48 5.38
N GLY A 155 -2.26 -13.92 4.51
CA GLY A 155 -3.18 -15.02 4.81
C GLY A 155 -2.48 -16.39 4.76
N ASP A 156 -2.81 -17.32 5.66
CA ASP A 156 -2.20 -18.66 5.67
C ASP A 156 -2.71 -19.57 4.53
N ARG A 157 -3.71 -19.12 3.77
CA ARG A 157 -4.23 -19.79 2.57
C ARG A 157 -3.99 -19.01 1.28
N ASP A 158 -3.12 -18.00 1.35
CA ASP A 158 -2.78 -17.18 0.19
C ASP A 158 -1.89 -17.94 -0.80
N GLN A 159 -2.43 -18.19 -1.99
CA GLN A 159 -1.72 -18.93 -3.04
C GLN A 159 -0.73 -18.08 -3.85
N PHE A 160 -0.81 -16.75 -3.77
CA PHE A 160 0.10 -15.82 -4.45
C PHE A 160 1.25 -15.37 -3.56
N CYS A 161 1.08 -15.55 -2.24
CA CYS A 161 2.05 -15.22 -1.21
C CYS A 161 2.19 -16.39 -0.21
N PRO A 162 2.77 -17.54 -0.60
CA PRO A 162 2.89 -18.68 0.29
C PRO A 162 3.76 -18.37 1.53
N LEU A 163 3.25 -18.68 2.72
CA LEU A 163 3.97 -18.43 3.98
C LEU A 163 5.36 -19.04 4.01
N SER A 164 5.53 -20.24 3.46
CA SER A 164 6.83 -20.94 3.42
C SER A 164 7.90 -20.19 2.63
N SER A 165 7.50 -19.45 1.57
CA SER A 165 8.39 -18.59 0.80
C SER A 165 8.65 -17.28 1.57
N LEU A 166 7.61 -16.75 2.23
CA LEU A 166 7.67 -15.47 2.93
C LEU A 166 8.51 -15.50 4.20
N GLU A 167 8.45 -16.59 4.98
CA GLU A 167 9.20 -16.72 6.25
C GLU A 167 10.71 -16.52 6.09
N LYS A 168 11.28 -17.00 4.98
CA LYS A 168 12.71 -16.80 4.67
C LYS A 168 13.02 -15.33 4.40
N ILE A 169 12.17 -14.68 3.60
CA ILE A 169 12.31 -13.28 3.20
C ILE A 169 12.21 -12.35 4.43
N VAL A 170 11.23 -12.61 5.28
CA VAL A 170 11.02 -11.85 6.53
C VAL A 170 12.24 -11.89 7.44
N GLY A 171 12.87 -13.07 7.57
CA GLY A 171 14.11 -13.23 8.34
C GLY A 171 15.28 -12.41 7.79
N GLU A 172 15.40 -12.33 6.47
CA GLU A 172 16.46 -11.55 5.80
C GLU A 172 16.18 -10.03 5.87
N LEU A 173 14.92 -9.62 5.78
CA LEU A 173 14.51 -8.22 5.87
C LEU A 173 14.54 -7.67 7.31
N GLY A 174 14.41 -8.54 8.31
CA GLY A 174 14.25 -8.14 9.70
C GLY A 174 12.91 -7.46 10.00
N CYS A 175 11.87 -7.70 9.17
CA CYS A 175 10.54 -7.12 9.34
C CYS A 175 9.61 -8.03 10.16
N ARG A 176 8.52 -7.45 10.67
CA ARG A 176 7.47 -8.20 11.37
C ARG A 176 6.58 -8.94 10.36
N LEU A 177 6.24 -10.19 10.64
CA LEU A 177 5.23 -10.96 9.91
C LEU A 177 3.99 -11.14 10.78
N ALA A 178 2.84 -10.76 10.23
CA ALA A 178 1.53 -11.02 10.80
C ALA A 178 0.75 -11.98 9.89
N VAL A 179 0.21 -13.05 10.47
CA VAL A 179 -0.49 -14.10 9.73
C VAL A 179 -1.98 -14.08 10.05
N VAL A 180 -2.81 -13.83 9.03
CA VAL A 180 -4.26 -13.89 9.14
C VAL A 180 -4.72 -15.34 8.88
N ARG A 181 -5.09 -16.04 9.95
CA ARG A 181 -5.47 -17.46 9.87
C ARG A 181 -6.81 -17.64 9.13
N GLY A 182 -6.81 -18.53 8.16
CA GLY A 182 -7.97 -18.87 7.33
C GLY A 182 -8.18 -17.96 6.13
N ALA A 183 -7.47 -16.83 6.05
CA ALA A 183 -7.59 -15.90 4.94
C ALA A 183 -6.86 -16.40 3.70
N ASP A 184 -7.52 -16.25 2.55
CA ASP A 184 -6.90 -16.33 1.23
C ASP A 184 -6.40 -14.94 0.77
N HIS A 185 -5.96 -14.84 -0.47
CA HIS A 185 -5.46 -13.59 -1.05
C HIS A 185 -6.45 -12.43 -1.00
N PHE A 186 -7.76 -12.70 -1.03
CA PHE A 186 -8.80 -11.69 -1.20
C PHE A 186 -9.31 -11.09 0.12
N TYR A 187 -9.05 -11.73 1.25
CA TYR A 187 -9.40 -11.28 2.61
C TYR A 187 -10.89 -10.99 2.84
N PHE A 188 -11.80 -11.55 2.05
CA PHE A 188 -13.22 -11.34 2.28
C PHE A 188 -13.67 -11.87 3.65
N GLY A 189 -14.15 -10.95 4.51
CA GLY A 189 -14.53 -11.25 5.90
C GLY A 189 -13.35 -11.30 6.89
N TYR A 190 -12.14 -10.92 6.45
CA TYR A 190 -10.94 -10.82 7.29
C TYR A 190 -10.37 -9.40 7.37
N GLU A 191 -11.11 -8.40 6.90
CA GLU A 191 -10.68 -7.00 6.86
C GLU A 191 -10.32 -6.46 8.23
N GLU A 192 -11.09 -6.86 9.27
CA GLU A 192 -10.82 -6.44 10.65
C GLU A 192 -9.50 -7.00 11.18
N ALA A 193 -9.13 -8.23 10.81
CA ALA A 193 -7.83 -8.78 11.20
C ALA A 193 -6.65 -8.01 10.60
N ILE A 194 -6.80 -7.47 9.37
CA ILE A 194 -5.80 -6.58 8.78
C ILE A 194 -5.68 -5.29 9.62
N ARG A 195 -6.81 -4.68 10.01
CA ARG A 195 -6.84 -3.46 10.85
C ARG A 195 -6.19 -3.71 12.21
N GLU A 196 -6.51 -4.82 12.88
CA GLU A 196 -5.92 -5.20 14.16
C GLU A 196 -4.41 -5.38 14.05
N HIS A 197 -3.92 -6.17 13.09
CA HIS A 197 -2.48 -6.39 12.91
C HIS A 197 -1.71 -5.12 12.58
N LEU A 198 -2.28 -4.25 11.74
CA LEU A 198 -1.66 -2.96 11.44
C LEU A 198 -1.74 -2.03 12.66
N GLY A 199 -2.87 -1.99 13.37
CA GLY A 199 -3.03 -1.21 14.60
C GLY A 199 -2.02 -1.59 15.69
N ASP A 200 -1.81 -2.89 15.91
CA ASP A 200 -0.79 -3.42 16.84
C ASP A 200 0.66 -3.05 16.42
N TYR A 201 0.87 -2.83 15.14
CA TYR A 201 2.17 -2.39 14.62
C TYR A 201 2.38 -0.88 14.81
N LEU A 202 1.34 -0.08 14.69
CA LEU A 202 1.38 1.39 14.76
C LEU A 202 1.38 1.94 16.21
N SER A 203 1.01 1.10 17.19
CA SER A 203 0.95 1.43 18.63
C SER A 203 2.33 1.38 19.27
#